data_2f91fc659299da6734924783d3ebfebb
#
_entry.id   2f91fc659299da6734924783d3ebfebb
#
_cell.length_a   1.000
_cell.length_b   1.000
_cell.length_c   1.000
_cell.angle_alpha   90.00
_cell.angle_beta   90.00
_cell.angle_gamma   90.00
#
_symmetry.space_group_name_H-M   'P 1'
#
loop_
_entity.id
_entity.type
_entity.pdbx_description
1 polymer ?
#
loop_
_entity_poly.entity_id
_entity_poly.type
_entity_poly.pdbx_seq_one_letter_code
_entity_poly.pdbx_strand_id
1 'polypeptide(L)'
;MATVDDLDRAIEQWRLATAEFIRGNPGPAQESFSHRADVTLANPLGPASPEIGPVAHGWQQVALTQEHAASRFTDGAEVDFEIVEKYVSAELACVVLIERMKARVLGRGDAPPSAARVALRVTMTFRPEDGEWKVVHRHADPVTAPRSAESVILD
;
A
#
# COMPACT_ATOMS: atom_id res chain seq x y z
N MET A 1 -8.30 -13.97 20.01
CA MET A 1 -7.08 -14.40 19.28
C MET A 1 -7.33 -14.29 17.80
N ALA A 2 -6.45 -13.62 17.06
CA ALA A 2 -6.59 -13.45 15.62
C ALA A 2 -6.35 -14.78 14.88
N THR A 3 -7.22 -15.12 13.94
CA THR A 3 -7.21 -16.37 13.18
C THR A 3 -6.85 -16.14 11.71
N VAL A 4 -6.72 -17.23 10.93
CA VAL A 4 -6.55 -17.15 9.47
C VAL A 4 -7.78 -16.50 8.82
N ASP A 5 -8.98 -16.85 9.26
CA ASP A 5 -10.21 -16.24 8.75
C ASP A 5 -10.27 -14.76 9.09
N ASP A 6 -9.74 -14.34 10.24
CA ASP A 6 -9.62 -12.92 10.59
C ASP A 6 -8.60 -12.21 9.68
N LEU A 7 -7.53 -12.90 9.27
CA LEU A 7 -6.58 -12.36 8.31
C LEU A 7 -7.23 -12.15 6.94
N ASP A 8 -8.02 -13.10 6.48
CA ASP A 8 -8.73 -12.96 5.20
C ASP A 8 -9.71 -11.78 5.24
N ARG A 9 -10.37 -11.56 6.37
CA ARG A 9 -11.20 -10.36 6.56
C ARG A 9 -10.36 -9.07 6.55
N ALA A 10 -9.18 -9.09 7.17
CA ALA A 10 -8.29 -7.92 7.15
C ALA A 10 -7.79 -7.62 5.72
N ILE A 11 -7.51 -8.64 4.93
CA ILE A 11 -7.14 -8.47 3.52
C ILE A 11 -8.30 -7.87 2.72
N GLU A 12 -9.54 -8.34 2.95
CA GLU A 12 -10.72 -7.77 2.29
C GLU A 12 -10.98 -6.32 2.73
N GLN A 13 -10.79 -6.00 3.99
CA GLN A 13 -10.84 -4.63 4.48
C GLN A 13 -9.78 -3.76 3.80
N TRP A 14 -8.59 -4.30 3.58
CA TRP A 14 -7.54 -3.60 2.84
C TRP A 14 -7.94 -3.36 1.39
N ARG A 15 -8.61 -4.30 0.75
CA ARG A 15 -9.13 -4.13 -0.62
C ARG A 15 -10.14 -2.99 -0.68
N LEU A 16 -11.07 -2.93 0.27
CA LEU A 16 -12.05 -1.83 0.38
C LEU A 16 -11.36 -0.49 0.69
N ALA A 17 -10.35 -0.51 1.56
CA ALA A 17 -9.56 0.67 1.87
C ALA A 17 -8.78 1.18 0.64
N THR A 18 -8.27 0.27 -0.18
CA THR A 18 -7.62 0.62 -1.44
C THR A 18 -8.59 1.28 -2.41
N ALA A 19 -9.84 0.80 -2.47
CA ALA A 19 -10.87 1.43 -3.29
C ALA A 19 -11.13 2.89 -2.88
N GLU A 20 -11.14 3.19 -1.59
CA GLU A 20 -11.25 4.55 -1.10
C GLU A 20 -9.97 5.36 -1.35
N PHE A 21 -8.82 4.73 -1.19
CA PHE A 21 -7.51 5.36 -1.39
C PHE A 21 -7.36 5.92 -2.81
N ILE A 22 -7.74 5.15 -3.82
CA ILE A 22 -7.65 5.58 -5.23
C ILE A 22 -8.77 6.55 -5.64
N ARG A 23 -9.66 6.88 -4.72
CA ARG A 23 -10.61 7.99 -4.84
C ARG A 23 -10.11 9.25 -4.14
N GLY A 24 -8.91 9.20 -3.56
CA GLY A 24 -8.30 10.31 -2.85
C GLY A 24 -8.57 10.31 -1.33
N ASN A 25 -9.13 9.24 -0.78
CA ASN A 25 -9.44 9.13 0.64
C ASN A 25 -8.51 8.10 1.31
N PRO A 26 -7.47 8.52 2.05
CA PRO A 26 -6.55 7.62 2.71
C PRO A 26 -7.05 7.07 4.05
N GLY A 27 -8.17 7.58 4.58
CA GLY A 27 -8.63 7.26 5.94
C GLY A 27 -8.75 5.77 6.23
N PRO A 28 -9.50 4.97 5.45
CA PRO A 28 -9.61 3.54 5.71
C PRO A 28 -8.27 2.79 5.63
N ALA A 29 -7.37 3.18 4.73
CA ALA A 29 -6.03 2.60 4.66
C ALA A 29 -5.22 2.92 5.92
N GLN A 30 -5.32 4.14 6.43
CA GLN A 30 -4.69 4.55 7.68
C GLN A 30 -5.23 3.77 8.88
N GLU A 31 -6.54 3.51 8.91
CA GLU A 31 -7.16 2.70 9.97
C GLU A 31 -6.69 1.23 9.94
N SER A 32 -6.38 0.71 8.77
CA SER A 32 -5.87 -0.67 8.59
C SER A 32 -4.46 -0.85 9.10
N PHE A 33 -3.68 0.22 9.20
CA PHE A 33 -2.31 0.20 9.73
C PHE A 33 -2.29 0.26 11.26
N SER A 34 -1.28 -0.37 11.84
CA SER A 34 -0.87 -0.07 13.21
C SER A 34 -0.36 1.37 13.29
N HIS A 35 -0.69 2.07 14.36
CA HIS A 35 -0.24 3.44 14.59
C HIS A 35 0.98 3.50 15.53
N ARG A 36 1.70 2.39 15.66
CA ARG A 36 2.89 2.33 16.51
C ARG A 36 4.13 2.89 15.80
N ALA A 37 5.19 3.05 16.56
CA ALA A 37 6.43 3.68 16.08
C ALA A 37 7.24 2.79 15.13
N ASP A 38 6.93 1.51 15.05
CA ASP A 38 7.70 0.53 14.26
C ASP A 38 7.11 0.21 12.88
N VAL A 39 6.03 0.87 12.48
CA VAL A 39 5.44 0.66 11.16
C VAL A 39 6.32 1.23 10.06
N THR A 40 6.29 0.58 8.89
CA THR A 40 7.08 0.99 7.73
C THR A 40 6.27 0.91 6.45
N LEU A 41 6.59 1.80 5.52
CA LEU A 41 5.93 1.85 4.22
C LEU A 41 6.94 2.25 3.13
N ALA A 42 7.09 1.38 2.13
CA ALA A 42 7.81 1.69 0.91
C ALA A 42 6.83 1.61 -0.25
N ASN A 43 6.66 2.71 -0.97
CA ASN A 43 5.74 2.75 -2.08
C ASN A 43 6.37 3.50 -3.28
N PRO A 44 5.92 3.23 -4.53
CA PRO A 44 6.61 3.72 -5.72
C PRO A 44 6.42 5.22 -5.98
N LEU A 45 5.47 5.88 -5.31
CA LEU A 45 5.21 7.31 -5.53
C LEU A 45 6.17 8.22 -4.75
N GLY A 46 7.03 7.61 -3.94
CA GLY A 46 8.04 8.33 -3.18
C GLY A 46 7.50 9.00 -1.91
N PRO A 47 8.37 9.70 -1.19
CA PRO A 47 8.03 10.32 0.08
C PRO A 47 7.20 11.59 -0.09
N ALA A 48 6.42 11.91 0.93
CA ALA A 48 5.64 13.15 1.01
C ALA A 48 6.52 14.40 1.17
N SER A 49 7.71 14.23 1.72
CA SER A 49 8.66 15.32 1.93
C SER A 49 10.11 14.80 1.85
N PRO A 50 11.10 15.71 1.64
CA PRO A 50 12.51 15.30 1.53
C PRO A 50 13.09 14.70 2.82
N GLU A 51 12.48 14.97 3.97
CA GLU A 51 12.92 14.42 5.26
C GLU A 51 12.55 12.96 5.45
N ILE A 52 11.56 12.47 4.69
CA ILE A 52 11.19 11.06 4.70
C ILE A 52 12.08 10.33 3.69
N GLY A 53 12.81 9.34 4.15
CA GLY A 53 13.66 8.52 3.29
C GLY A 53 12.85 7.62 2.34
N PRO A 54 13.54 6.74 1.59
CA PRO A 54 12.87 5.83 0.65
C PRO A 54 11.92 4.83 1.32
N VAL A 55 12.04 4.66 2.64
CA VAL A 55 11.09 3.90 3.45
C VAL A 55 10.58 4.82 4.57
N ALA A 56 9.28 5.08 4.59
CA ALA A 56 8.66 5.79 5.69
C ALA A 56 8.70 4.93 6.95
N HIS A 57 9.12 5.49 8.07
CA HIS A 57 9.29 4.80 9.34
C HIS A 57 8.55 5.53 10.46
N GLY A 58 7.71 4.78 11.16
CA GLY A 58 6.84 5.31 12.20
C GLY A 58 5.54 5.89 11.67
N TRP A 59 4.53 5.92 12.52
CA TRP A 59 3.19 6.29 12.09
C TRP A 59 3.10 7.67 11.44
N GLN A 60 3.78 8.67 11.97
CA GLN A 60 3.71 10.02 11.40
C GLN A 60 4.19 10.06 9.96
N GLN A 61 5.32 9.43 9.65
CA GLN A 61 5.85 9.38 8.29
C GLN A 61 4.98 8.53 7.37
N VAL A 62 4.46 7.41 7.87
CA VAL A 62 3.57 6.53 7.12
C VAL A 62 2.28 7.27 6.76
N ALA A 63 1.67 7.95 7.72
CA ALA A 63 0.43 8.69 7.48
C ALA A 63 0.60 9.80 6.43
N LEU A 64 1.67 10.58 6.54
CA LEU A 64 1.98 11.64 5.56
C LEU A 64 2.22 11.05 4.17
N THR A 65 2.92 9.93 4.08
CA THR A 65 3.18 9.25 2.80
C THR A 65 1.88 8.74 2.18
N GLN A 66 0.97 8.19 2.99
CA GLN A 66 -0.34 7.74 2.50
C GLN A 66 -1.20 8.90 2.01
N GLU A 67 -1.23 10.01 2.74
CA GLU A 67 -1.98 11.21 2.34
C GLU A 67 -1.45 11.76 1.01
N HIS A 68 -0.13 11.85 0.88
CA HIS A 68 0.50 12.29 -0.37
C HIS A 68 0.16 11.36 -1.53
N ALA A 69 0.31 10.05 -1.35
CA ALA A 69 0.03 9.07 -2.40
C ALA A 69 -1.45 9.09 -2.80
N ALA A 70 -2.38 9.14 -1.84
CA ALA A 70 -3.82 9.19 -2.12
C ALA A 70 -4.20 10.46 -2.89
N SER A 71 -3.54 11.58 -2.63
CA SER A 71 -3.78 12.85 -3.34
C SER A 71 -3.46 12.78 -4.83
N ARG A 72 -2.75 11.74 -5.27
CA ARG A 72 -2.38 11.54 -6.68
C ARG A 72 -3.42 10.76 -7.47
N PHE A 73 -4.50 10.33 -6.85
CA PHE A 73 -5.54 9.50 -7.48
C PHE A 73 -6.92 10.13 -7.38
N THR A 74 -7.71 9.93 -8.44
CA THR A 74 -9.16 10.22 -8.45
C THR A 74 -9.90 9.12 -9.24
N ASP A 75 -11.22 9.06 -9.09
CA ASP A 75 -12.11 8.20 -9.88
C ASP A 75 -11.72 6.72 -9.86
N GLY A 76 -11.24 6.25 -8.71
CA GLY A 76 -10.83 4.86 -8.55
C GLY A 76 -11.98 3.86 -8.68
N ALA A 77 -11.71 2.74 -9.34
CA ALA A 77 -12.66 1.66 -9.56
C ALA A 77 -11.96 0.32 -9.78
N GLU A 78 -12.73 -0.74 -9.73
CA GLU A 78 -12.31 -2.09 -10.15
C GLU A 78 -11.06 -2.59 -9.41
N VAL A 79 -11.04 -2.47 -8.09
CA VAL A 79 -9.96 -3.01 -7.26
C VAL A 79 -10.09 -4.52 -7.17
N ASP A 80 -9.06 -5.23 -7.65
CA ASP A 80 -8.97 -6.67 -7.63
C ASP A 80 -7.62 -7.10 -7.08
N PHE A 81 -7.63 -8.07 -6.17
CA PHE A 81 -6.42 -8.62 -5.55
C PHE A 81 -6.22 -10.06 -5.95
N GLU A 82 -5.01 -10.35 -6.43
CA GLU A 82 -4.54 -11.71 -6.62
C GLU A 82 -3.61 -12.06 -5.46
N ILE A 83 -4.04 -12.97 -4.58
CA ILE A 83 -3.22 -13.44 -3.48
C ILE A 83 -2.30 -14.53 -4.01
N VAL A 84 -0.98 -14.27 -3.98
CA VAL A 84 0.02 -15.23 -4.43
C VAL A 84 0.31 -16.25 -3.33
N GLU A 85 0.56 -15.77 -2.10
CA GLU A 85 0.82 -16.63 -0.96
C GLU A 85 0.55 -15.89 0.36
N LYS A 86 0.23 -16.67 1.40
CA LYS A 86 0.09 -16.19 2.77
C LYS A 86 0.96 -17.06 3.68
N TYR A 87 1.79 -16.40 4.49
CA TYR A 87 2.59 -17.03 5.53
C TYR A 87 2.05 -16.59 6.87
N VAL A 88 1.51 -17.51 7.66
CA VAL A 88 0.74 -17.14 8.85
C VAL A 88 1.29 -17.83 10.09
N SER A 89 1.58 -17.04 11.13
CA SER A 89 1.80 -17.53 12.48
C SER A 89 0.86 -16.81 13.44
N ALA A 90 0.88 -17.20 14.71
CA ALA A 90 0.01 -16.56 15.71
C ALA A 90 0.34 -15.07 15.95
N GLU A 91 1.57 -14.64 15.68
CA GLU A 91 2.07 -13.32 16.01
C GLU A 91 2.38 -12.45 14.81
N LEU A 92 2.50 -13.03 13.63
CA LEU A 92 2.87 -12.33 12.42
C LEU A 92 2.34 -13.06 11.20
N ALA A 93 1.90 -12.32 10.21
CA ALA A 93 1.55 -12.85 8.90
C ALA A 93 2.19 -12.01 7.80
N CYS A 94 2.60 -12.67 6.73
CA CYS A 94 3.10 -12.02 5.53
C CYS A 94 2.23 -12.45 4.35
N VAL A 95 1.79 -11.48 3.55
CA VAL A 95 0.95 -11.72 2.39
C VAL A 95 1.65 -11.15 1.17
N VAL A 96 1.79 -11.99 0.14
CA VAL A 96 2.32 -11.58 -1.16
C VAL A 96 1.15 -11.55 -2.14
N LEU A 97 0.95 -10.40 -2.77
CA LEU A 97 -0.22 -10.20 -3.64
C LEU A 97 0.10 -9.27 -4.81
N ILE A 98 -0.77 -9.32 -5.80
CA ILE A 98 -0.81 -8.33 -6.88
C ILE A 98 -2.11 -7.56 -6.73
N GLU A 99 -1.99 -6.24 -6.66
CA GLU A 99 -3.13 -5.32 -6.61
C GLU A 99 -3.34 -4.72 -7.99
N ARG A 100 -4.54 -4.88 -8.54
CA ARG A 100 -4.92 -4.30 -9.83
C ARG A 100 -6.11 -3.39 -9.64
N MET A 101 -6.08 -2.23 -10.27
CA MET A 101 -7.14 -1.23 -10.13
C MET A 101 -7.16 -0.29 -11.32
N LYS A 102 -8.25 0.45 -11.46
CA LYS A 102 -8.36 1.56 -12.40
C LYS A 102 -8.51 2.86 -11.64
N ALA A 103 -7.82 3.90 -12.09
CA ALA A 103 -7.92 5.21 -11.48
C ALA A 103 -7.48 6.28 -12.49
N ARG A 104 -7.79 7.53 -12.17
CA ARG A 104 -7.12 8.66 -12.81
C ARG A 104 -5.95 9.06 -11.94
N VAL A 105 -4.80 9.21 -12.56
CA VAL A 105 -3.56 9.56 -11.89
C VAL A 105 -3.21 10.99 -12.25
N LEU A 106 -2.98 11.83 -11.24
CA LEU A 106 -2.53 13.21 -11.45
C LEU A 106 -1.13 13.20 -12.03
N GLY A 107 -0.95 13.94 -13.12
CA GLY A 107 0.34 14.15 -13.75
C GLY A 107 1.25 15.06 -12.93
N ARG A 108 2.42 15.35 -13.46
CA ARG A 108 3.33 16.33 -12.86
C ARG A 108 2.78 17.75 -13.05
N GLY A 109 2.86 18.56 -12.01
CA GLY A 109 2.39 19.94 -12.03
C GLY A 109 0.90 20.04 -12.32
N ASP A 110 0.52 20.92 -13.25
CA ASP A 110 -0.87 21.20 -13.61
C ASP A 110 -1.41 20.27 -14.72
N ALA A 111 -0.70 19.20 -15.05
CA ALA A 111 -1.17 18.25 -16.05
C ALA A 111 -2.50 17.61 -15.60
N PRO A 112 -3.49 17.46 -16.50
CA PRO A 112 -4.76 16.86 -16.14
C PRO A 112 -4.58 15.38 -15.77
N PRO A 113 -5.47 14.80 -14.92
CA PRO A 113 -5.42 13.39 -14.57
C PRO A 113 -5.57 12.52 -15.82
N SER A 114 -4.74 11.46 -15.90
CA SER A 114 -4.82 10.46 -16.95
C SER A 114 -5.50 9.20 -16.45
N ALA A 115 -6.42 8.63 -17.23
CA ALA A 115 -6.99 7.32 -16.94
C ALA A 115 -5.90 6.26 -17.06
N ALA A 116 -5.78 5.38 -16.06
CA ALA A 116 -4.74 4.39 -16.00
C ALA A 116 -5.22 3.08 -15.39
N ARG A 117 -4.65 1.98 -15.89
CA ARG A 117 -4.65 0.71 -15.18
C ARG A 117 -3.41 0.66 -14.30
N VAL A 118 -3.59 0.38 -13.03
CA VAL A 118 -2.50 0.31 -12.06
C VAL A 118 -2.36 -1.14 -11.61
N ALA A 119 -1.15 -1.65 -11.62
CA ALA A 119 -0.84 -2.96 -11.09
C ALA A 119 0.42 -2.86 -10.23
N LEU A 120 0.34 -3.34 -8.99
CA LEU A 120 1.42 -3.30 -8.02
C LEU A 120 1.76 -4.70 -7.53
N ARG A 121 3.07 -4.99 -7.42
CA ARG A 121 3.56 -6.13 -6.64
C ARG A 121 3.67 -5.70 -5.20
N VAL A 122 3.07 -6.45 -4.31
CA VAL A 122 2.92 -6.03 -2.93
C VAL A 122 3.33 -7.14 -1.98
N THR A 123 4.07 -6.76 -0.96
CA THR A 123 4.29 -7.58 0.24
C THR A 123 3.76 -6.79 1.43
N MET A 124 2.88 -7.41 2.20
CA MET A 124 2.33 -6.83 3.42
C MET A 124 2.59 -7.74 4.60
N THR A 125 3.00 -7.13 5.70
CA THR A 125 3.16 -7.81 6.98
C THR A 125 2.07 -7.31 7.92
N PHE A 126 1.38 -8.25 8.55
CA PHE A 126 0.32 -7.99 9.53
C PHE A 126 0.74 -8.49 10.90
N ARG A 127 0.28 -7.82 11.93
CA ARG A 127 0.48 -8.20 13.33
C ARG A 127 -0.84 -8.08 14.08
N PRO A 128 -1.22 -9.05 14.93
CA PRO A 128 -2.40 -8.90 15.78
C PRO A 128 -2.19 -7.79 16.80
N GLU A 129 -3.17 -6.88 16.86
CA GLU A 129 -3.25 -5.84 17.87
C GLU A 129 -4.71 -5.77 18.34
N ASP A 130 -4.93 -5.97 19.63
CA ASP A 130 -6.27 -5.95 20.24
C ASP A 130 -7.28 -6.88 19.52
N GLY A 131 -6.80 -8.08 19.11
CA GLY A 131 -7.62 -9.08 18.44
C GLY A 131 -7.82 -8.86 16.94
N GLU A 132 -7.22 -7.82 16.36
CA GLU A 132 -7.31 -7.50 14.94
C GLU A 132 -5.94 -7.59 14.26
N TRP A 133 -5.92 -8.06 13.02
CA TRP A 133 -4.71 -8.01 12.20
C TRP A 133 -4.53 -6.58 11.67
N LYS A 134 -3.44 -5.92 12.08
CA LYS A 134 -3.05 -4.59 11.61
C LYS A 134 -1.83 -4.67 10.70
N VAL A 135 -1.81 -3.87 9.64
CA VAL A 135 -0.65 -3.76 8.76
C VAL A 135 0.49 -3.06 9.51
N VAL A 136 1.66 -3.69 9.54
CA VAL A 136 2.87 -3.09 10.13
C VAL A 136 3.92 -2.77 9.08
N HIS A 137 3.84 -3.40 7.91
CA HIS A 137 4.71 -3.11 6.78
C HIS A 137 3.99 -3.32 5.47
N ARG A 138 4.23 -2.43 4.53
CA ARG A 138 3.82 -2.58 3.14
C ARG A 138 4.98 -2.15 2.25
N HIS A 139 5.32 -2.99 1.29
CA HIS A 139 6.21 -2.64 0.20
C HIS A 139 5.47 -2.91 -1.11
N ALA A 140 5.37 -1.90 -1.94
CA ALA A 140 4.72 -1.99 -3.25
C ALA A 140 5.63 -1.39 -4.31
N ASP A 141 5.70 -2.06 -5.45
CA ASP A 141 6.33 -1.53 -6.65
C ASP A 141 5.47 -1.83 -7.88
N PRO A 142 5.61 -1.05 -8.97
CA PRO A 142 4.76 -1.26 -10.13
C PRO A 142 5.10 -2.54 -10.88
N VAL A 143 4.08 -3.23 -11.38
CA VAL A 143 4.24 -4.31 -12.36
C VAL A 143 4.49 -3.67 -13.72
N THR A 144 5.74 -3.69 -14.15
CA THR A 144 6.19 -3.12 -15.43
C THR A 144 6.86 -4.21 -16.27
N ALA A 145 7.16 -3.87 -17.52
CA ALA A 145 8.01 -4.73 -18.35
C ALA A 145 9.37 -4.94 -17.66
N PRO A 146 10.03 -6.10 -17.87
CA PRO A 146 11.37 -6.34 -17.34
C PRO A 146 12.32 -5.22 -17.74
N ARG A 147 13.15 -4.77 -16.80
CA ARG A 147 14.15 -3.72 -17.03
C ARG A 147 15.53 -4.32 -17.13
N SER A 148 16.45 -3.59 -17.74
CA SER A 148 17.86 -3.99 -17.79
C SER A 148 18.48 -3.92 -16.39
N ALA A 149 19.60 -4.63 -16.23
CA ALA A 149 20.33 -4.65 -14.95
C ALA A 149 20.80 -3.26 -14.52
N GLU A 150 21.09 -2.37 -15.46
CA GLU A 150 21.53 -0.99 -15.19
C GLU A 150 20.46 -0.16 -14.48
N SER A 151 19.18 -0.56 -14.59
CA SER A 151 18.08 0.17 -13.94
C SER A 151 18.14 0.16 -12.41
N VAL A 152 18.96 -0.69 -11.80
CA VAL A 152 19.15 -0.77 -10.34
C VAL A 152 20.44 -0.09 -9.89
N ILE A 153 21.21 0.50 -10.81
CA ILE A 153 22.43 1.23 -10.47
C ILE A 153 22.05 2.62 -9.98
N LEU A 154 22.60 3.01 -8.86
CA LEU A 154 22.48 4.35 -8.32
C LEU A 154 23.71 5.15 -8.75
N ASP A 155 23.52 6.25 -9.49
CA ASP A 155 24.58 7.17 -9.93
C ASP A 155 25.01 8.13 -8.81
#